data_1440c1efcf441c0725fe1c30fd52a9fa
#
_entry.id   1440c1efcf441c0725fe1c30fd52a9fa
#
_cell.length_a   1.000
_cell.length_b   1.000
_cell.length_c   1.000
_cell.angle_alpha   90.00
_cell.angle_beta   90.00
_cell.angle_gamma   90.00
#
_symmetry.space_group_name_H-M   'P 1'
#
loop_
_entity.id
_entity.type
_entity.pdbx_description
1 polymer ?
#
loop_
_entity_poly.entity_id
_entity_poly.type
_entity_poly.pdbx_seq_one_letter_code
_entity_poly.pdbx_strand_id
1 'polypeptide(L)'
;MIEKIKIFLDDLFKVSKLTKTKNKKLRIFSIALISNIIVLMDILIILSFTNIFTEDVGINNSLINTIFDNNMYLVVIIGIRFLSIYFEKVNISKLRLEIEENLRDDLLDEIFDQGNYSSSDAYFYINTISGQVASFYGTLATFMSSFLQVFAYSFYLIFTDLQNLMYLFFGALILYIPTLLIVRRGRQVSHKTYESSQDISSDIEKIVDNLHLIKILNLANKELKNFRNDLKIYYGSTLENVKLGTINALIPNFLTLFSLGILIVFVDIVKFVTLDFIGVALRLFQSLGTLNSNLHLVSAYHVYLEKLFYLKENRANFQKNNFEI
;
A
#
# COMPACT_ATOMS: atom_id res chain seq x y z
N MET A 1 -4.54 6.11 -20.53
CA MET A 1 -4.83 5.93 -19.10
C MET A 1 -5.81 4.77 -18.88
N ILE A 2 -6.95 4.75 -19.55
CA ILE A 2 -7.99 3.71 -19.46
C ILE A 2 -7.43 2.32 -19.82
N GLU A 3 -6.61 2.22 -20.85
CA GLU A 3 -5.99 0.97 -21.28
C GLU A 3 -5.04 0.36 -20.23
N LYS A 4 -4.24 1.21 -19.54
CA LYS A 4 -3.39 0.76 -18.43
C LYS A 4 -4.18 0.29 -17.21
N ILE A 5 -5.32 0.91 -16.93
CA ILE A 5 -6.22 0.47 -15.85
C ILE A 5 -6.86 -0.86 -16.22
N LYS A 6 -7.22 -1.06 -17.49
CA LYS A 6 -7.78 -2.32 -17.99
C LYS A 6 -6.77 -3.46 -17.86
N ILE A 7 -5.52 -3.25 -18.29
CA ILE A 7 -4.42 -4.22 -18.12
C ILE A 7 -4.21 -4.55 -16.64
N PHE A 8 -4.14 -3.54 -15.78
CA PHE A 8 -4.00 -3.73 -14.34
C PHE A 8 -5.14 -4.57 -13.74
N LEU A 9 -6.38 -4.31 -14.14
CA LEU A 9 -7.54 -5.08 -13.68
C LEU A 9 -7.53 -6.51 -14.23
N ASP A 10 -7.15 -6.70 -15.48
CA ASP A 10 -7.04 -8.03 -16.11
C ASP A 10 -5.96 -8.86 -15.41
N ASP A 11 -4.79 -8.29 -15.12
CA ASP A 11 -3.71 -8.94 -14.37
C ASP A 11 -4.18 -9.34 -12.96
N LEU A 12 -4.90 -8.43 -12.31
CA LEU A 12 -5.47 -8.66 -10.98
C LEU A 12 -6.49 -9.82 -10.98
N PHE A 13 -7.32 -9.92 -12.02
CA PHE A 13 -8.28 -11.01 -12.17
C PHE A 13 -7.60 -12.35 -12.49
N LYS A 14 -6.60 -12.35 -13.36
CA LYS A 14 -5.88 -13.56 -13.77
C LYS A 14 -5.08 -14.14 -12.59
N VAL A 15 -4.26 -13.35 -11.92
CA VAL A 15 -3.48 -13.79 -10.76
C VAL A 15 -4.38 -14.13 -9.56
N SER A 16 -5.55 -13.51 -9.47
CA SER A 16 -6.55 -13.85 -8.47
C SER A 16 -6.98 -15.32 -8.50
N LYS A 17 -6.92 -15.98 -9.66
CA LYS A 17 -7.20 -17.43 -9.78
C LYS A 17 -6.05 -18.28 -9.24
N LEU A 18 -4.80 -17.80 -9.38
CA LEU A 18 -3.60 -18.51 -8.96
C LEU A 18 -3.42 -18.55 -7.43
N THR A 19 -3.88 -17.53 -6.73
CA THR A 19 -3.69 -17.44 -5.28
C THR A 19 -4.54 -18.43 -4.47
N LYS A 20 -5.45 -19.18 -5.11
CA LYS A 20 -6.35 -20.19 -4.50
C LYS A 20 -7.04 -19.78 -3.18
N THR A 21 -6.93 -18.52 -2.77
CA THR A 21 -7.46 -18.01 -1.49
C THR A 21 -8.97 -17.86 -1.56
N LYS A 22 -9.68 -18.59 -0.71
CA LYS A 22 -11.15 -18.54 -0.64
C LYS A 22 -11.61 -17.16 -0.16
N ASN A 23 -12.62 -16.60 -0.84
CA ASN A 23 -13.33 -15.38 -0.42
C ASN A 23 -12.43 -14.11 -0.23
N LYS A 24 -11.25 -14.03 -0.86
CA LYS A 24 -10.35 -12.87 -0.69
C LYS A 24 -10.98 -11.53 -1.04
N LYS A 25 -11.85 -11.48 -2.06
CA LYS A 25 -12.59 -10.25 -2.41
C LYS A 25 -13.50 -9.81 -1.27
N LEU A 26 -14.20 -10.76 -0.67
CA LEU A 26 -15.08 -10.53 0.46
C LEU A 26 -14.29 -10.13 1.71
N ARG A 27 -13.09 -10.68 1.92
CA ARG A 27 -12.18 -10.29 3.00
C ARG A 27 -11.66 -8.87 2.80
N ILE A 28 -11.22 -8.48 1.60
CA ILE A 28 -10.80 -7.11 1.29
C ILE A 28 -11.96 -6.14 1.54
N PHE A 29 -13.17 -6.50 1.13
CA PHE A 29 -14.36 -5.69 1.37
C PHE A 29 -14.70 -5.58 2.87
N SER A 30 -14.61 -6.66 3.63
CA SER A 30 -14.84 -6.63 5.09
C SER A 30 -13.79 -5.79 5.83
N ILE A 31 -12.53 -5.84 5.42
CA ILE A 31 -11.47 -4.96 5.94
C ILE A 31 -11.82 -3.49 5.68
N ALA A 32 -12.27 -3.18 4.48
CA ALA A 32 -12.68 -1.84 4.10
C ALA A 32 -13.92 -1.36 4.89
N LEU A 33 -14.87 -2.25 5.23
CA LEU A 33 -16.00 -1.93 6.13
C LEU A 33 -15.54 -1.63 7.56
N ILE A 34 -14.62 -2.43 8.11
CA ILE A 34 -14.04 -2.17 9.45
C ILE A 34 -13.39 -0.79 9.46
N SER A 35 -12.69 -0.43 8.39
CA SER A 35 -12.08 0.89 8.24
C SER A 35 -13.10 2.05 8.30
N ASN A 36 -14.30 1.87 7.75
CA ASN A 36 -15.37 2.88 7.90
C ASN A 36 -15.87 3.02 9.34
N ILE A 37 -15.92 1.92 10.10
CA ILE A 37 -16.24 1.98 11.54
C ILE A 37 -15.18 2.82 12.27
N ILE A 38 -13.90 2.66 11.93
CA ILE A 38 -12.81 3.47 12.50
C ILE A 38 -13.04 4.96 12.21
N VAL A 39 -13.43 5.31 10.99
CA VAL A 39 -13.71 6.71 10.60
C VAL A 39 -14.87 7.28 11.43
N LEU A 40 -15.97 6.53 11.57
CA LEU A 40 -17.10 6.97 12.39
C LEU A 40 -16.70 7.21 13.85
N MET A 41 -15.87 6.31 14.41
CA MET A 41 -15.34 6.50 15.76
C MET A 41 -14.41 7.71 15.85
N ASP A 42 -13.56 7.96 14.85
CA ASP A 42 -12.71 9.17 14.80
C ASP A 42 -13.53 10.45 14.78
N ILE A 43 -14.58 10.52 13.95
CA ILE A 43 -15.48 11.68 13.87
C ILE A 43 -16.17 11.88 15.22
N LEU A 44 -16.71 10.83 15.85
CA LEU A 44 -17.35 10.93 17.17
C LEU A 44 -16.39 11.41 18.26
N ILE A 45 -15.14 10.95 18.26
CA ILE A 45 -14.12 11.40 19.20
C ILE A 45 -13.83 12.89 18.99
N ILE A 46 -13.65 13.34 17.75
CA ILE A 46 -13.37 14.74 17.42
C ILE A 46 -14.55 15.62 17.88
N LEU A 47 -15.78 15.23 17.55
CA LEU A 47 -16.98 15.95 17.99
C LEU A 47 -17.10 16.03 19.51
N SER A 48 -16.80 14.93 20.22
CA SER A 48 -16.81 14.91 21.69
C SER A 48 -15.80 15.90 22.29
N PHE A 49 -14.57 15.93 21.73
CA PHE A 49 -13.57 16.91 22.17
C PHE A 49 -13.99 18.34 21.85
N THR A 50 -14.55 18.59 20.66
CA THR A 50 -15.06 19.93 20.30
C THR A 50 -16.12 20.39 21.27
N ASN A 51 -17.10 19.53 21.62
CA ASN A 51 -18.14 19.86 22.57
C ASN A 51 -17.60 20.22 23.98
N ILE A 52 -16.58 19.49 24.44
CA ILE A 52 -15.94 19.78 25.75
C ILE A 52 -15.25 21.16 25.74
N PHE A 53 -14.67 21.58 24.63
CA PHE A 53 -13.88 22.81 24.56
C PHE A 53 -14.68 24.05 24.12
N THR A 54 -15.78 23.89 23.37
CA THR A 54 -16.49 25.03 22.73
C THR A 54 -17.94 25.22 23.22
N GLU A 55 -18.49 24.23 23.97
CA GLU A 55 -19.90 24.19 24.42
C GLU A 55 -20.95 24.36 23.31
N ASP A 56 -20.50 24.45 22.04
CA ASP A 56 -21.33 24.76 20.85
C ASP A 56 -21.14 23.67 19.79
N VAL A 57 -21.84 22.54 19.95
CA VAL A 57 -22.01 21.62 18.81
C VAL A 57 -23.41 21.81 18.25
N GLY A 58 -23.54 22.53 17.16
CA GLY A 58 -24.81 22.82 16.49
C GLY A 58 -25.55 21.62 15.90
N ILE A 59 -25.23 20.37 16.35
CA ILE A 59 -25.85 19.14 15.89
C ILE A 59 -26.94 18.73 16.88
N ASN A 60 -28.16 19.09 16.57
CA ASN A 60 -29.34 18.79 17.38
C ASN A 60 -29.82 17.33 17.18
N ASN A 61 -28.97 16.35 17.54
CA ASN A 61 -29.28 14.93 17.39
C ASN A 61 -29.28 14.24 18.78
N SER A 62 -30.44 13.71 19.19
CA SER A 62 -30.64 13.14 20.54
C SER A 62 -29.63 12.03 20.89
N LEU A 63 -29.21 11.23 19.94
CA LEU A 63 -28.21 10.17 20.14
C LEU A 63 -26.80 10.75 20.41
N ILE A 64 -26.45 11.81 19.71
CA ILE A 64 -25.15 12.48 19.86
C ILE A 64 -25.12 13.20 21.22
N ASN A 65 -26.19 13.87 21.60
CA ASN A 65 -26.29 14.53 22.89
C ASN A 65 -26.17 13.53 24.07
N THR A 66 -26.75 12.33 23.96
CA THR A 66 -26.60 11.29 24.99
C THR A 66 -25.14 10.83 25.15
N ILE A 67 -24.36 10.82 24.07
CA ILE A 67 -22.92 10.48 24.10
C ILE A 67 -22.12 11.61 24.74
N PHE A 68 -22.53 12.86 24.52
CA PHE A 68 -21.84 14.04 25.06
C PHE A 68 -22.15 14.29 26.55
N ASP A 69 -23.33 13.92 26.99
CA ASP A 69 -23.73 14.08 28.39
C ASP A 69 -22.96 13.16 29.36
N ASN A 70 -22.34 12.10 28.85
CA ASN A 70 -21.60 11.15 29.68
C ASN A 70 -20.21 10.85 29.12
N ASN A 71 -19.19 11.50 29.66
CA ASN A 71 -17.78 11.34 29.26
C ASN A 71 -17.28 9.87 29.28
N MET A 72 -17.99 8.98 29.98
CA MET A 72 -17.63 7.56 30.03
C MET A 72 -17.80 6.87 28.66
N TYR A 73 -18.74 7.31 27.81
CA TYR A 73 -18.91 6.78 26.46
C TYR A 73 -17.73 7.08 25.57
N LEU A 74 -17.03 8.20 25.77
CA LEU A 74 -15.83 8.56 25.01
C LEU A 74 -14.72 7.50 25.20
N VAL A 75 -14.53 7.03 26.44
CA VAL A 75 -13.54 5.98 26.75
C VAL A 75 -13.91 4.67 26.03
N VAL A 76 -15.20 4.32 25.98
CA VAL A 76 -15.69 3.12 25.29
C VAL A 76 -15.46 3.25 23.77
N ILE A 77 -15.76 4.41 23.18
CA ILE A 77 -15.55 4.69 21.76
C ILE A 77 -14.07 4.57 21.38
N ILE A 78 -13.17 5.12 22.21
CA ILE A 78 -11.71 4.97 22.02
C ILE A 78 -11.31 3.49 22.10
N GLY A 79 -11.87 2.73 23.03
CA GLY A 79 -11.61 1.29 23.14
C GLY A 79 -12.06 0.51 21.90
N ILE A 80 -13.27 0.76 21.41
CA ILE A 80 -13.82 0.14 20.19
C ILE A 80 -12.96 0.50 18.97
N ARG A 81 -12.56 1.77 18.85
CA ARG A 81 -11.66 2.23 17.79
C ARG A 81 -10.34 1.46 17.80
N PHE A 82 -9.70 1.33 18.96
CA PHE A 82 -8.45 0.59 19.10
C PHE A 82 -8.60 -0.88 18.67
N LEU A 83 -9.66 -1.55 19.14
CA LEU A 83 -9.98 -2.92 18.75
C LEU A 83 -10.21 -3.05 17.24
N SER A 84 -10.93 -2.11 16.63
CA SER A 84 -11.20 -2.10 15.20
C SER A 84 -9.91 -1.96 14.38
N ILE A 85 -8.98 -1.08 14.78
CA ILE A 85 -7.65 -0.95 14.15
C ILE A 85 -6.86 -2.25 14.29
N TYR A 86 -6.87 -2.87 15.47
CA TYR A 86 -6.19 -4.14 15.68
C TYR A 86 -6.74 -5.24 14.76
N PHE A 87 -8.06 -5.40 14.70
CA PHE A 87 -8.70 -6.38 13.81
C PHE A 87 -8.42 -6.11 12.34
N GLU A 88 -8.45 -4.85 11.89
CA GLU A 88 -8.08 -4.46 10.54
C GLU A 88 -6.65 -4.93 10.19
N LYS A 89 -5.67 -4.57 11.01
CA LYS A 89 -4.25 -4.93 10.80
C LYS A 89 -4.00 -6.44 10.80
N VAL A 90 -4.62 -7.16 11.73
CA VAL A 90 -4.50 -8.62 11.82
C VAL A 90 -5.13 -9.30 10.59
N ASN A 91 -6.29 -8.83 10.12
CA ASN A 91 -6.94 -9.40 8.94
C ASN A 91 -6.16 -9.16 7.66
N ILE A 92 -5.54 -7.97 7.50
CA ILE A 92 -4.65 -7.66 6.38
C ILE A 92 -3.42 -8.60 6.41
N SER A 93 -2.80 -8.77 7.58
CA SER A 93 -1.64 -9.65 7.73
C SER A 93 -1.98 -11.11 7.46
N LYS A 94 -3.12 -11.59 7.95
CA LYS A 94 -3.62 -12.94 7.66
C LYS A 94 -3.87 -13.16 6.17
N LEU A 95 -4.49 -12.19 5.49
CA LEU A 95 -4.72 -12.25 4.05
C LEU A 95 -3.41 -12.35 3.28
N ARG A 96 -2.42 -11.53 3.64
CA ARG A 96 -1.09 -11.53 3.03
C ARG A 96 -0.39 -12.88 3.20
N LEU A 97 -0.33 -13.40 4.43
CA LEU A 97 0.37 -14.65 4.74
C LEU A 97 -0.29 -15.85 4.04
N GLU A 98 -1.61 -15.93 3.99
CA GLU A 98 -2.34 -17.00 3.31
C GLU A 98 -2.11 -16.98 1.79
N ILE A 99 -2.03 -15.79 1.19
CA ILE A 99 -1.70 -15.65 -0.23
C ILE A 99 -0.25 -16.08 -0.49
N GLU A 100 0.67 -15.70 0.39
CA GLU A 100 2.09 -16.08 0.28
C GLU A 100 2.26 -17.60 0.37
N GLU A 101 1.61 -18.24 1.34
CA GLU A 101 1.62 -19.68 1.52
C GLU A 101 1.10 -20.41 0.28
N ASN A 102 -0.10 -20.05 -0.20
CA ASN A 102 -0.69 -20.67 -1.38
C ASN A 102 0.14 -20.49 -2.65
N LEU A 103 0.79 -19.30 -2.81
CA LEU A 103 1.66 -19.07 -3.96
C LEU A 103 2.96 -19.86 -3.89
N ARG A 104 3.54 -20.02 -2.71
CA ARG A 104 4.74 -20.86 -2.51
C ARG A 104 4.47 -22.31 -2.85
N ASP A 105 3.32 -22.83 -2.39
CA ASP A 105 2.87 -24.18 -2.67
C ASP A 105 2.66 -24.39 -4.19
N ASP A 106 1.89 -23.50 -4.84
CA ASP A 106 1.61 -23.53 -6.28
C ASP A 106 2.89 -23.41 -7.13
N LEU A 107 3.85 -22.59 -6.72
CA LEU A 107 5.13 -22.44 -7.42
C LEU A 107 6.05 -23.65 -7.20
N LEU A 108 6.02 -24.25 -6.03
CA LEU A 108 6.80 -25.45 -5.75
C LEU A 108 6.30 -26.65 -6.57
N ASP A 109 4.97 -26.88 -6.58
CA ASP A 109 4.34 -27.90 -7.42
C ASP A 109 4.74 -27.71 -8.90
N GLU A 110 4.71 -26.48 -9.36
CA GLU A 110 5.04 -26.12 -10.73
C GLU A 110 6.51 -26.40 -11.09
N ILE A 111 7.44 -26.17 -10.16
CA ILE A 111 8.87 -26.49 -10.33
C ILE A 111 9.09 -28.00 -10.40
N PHE A 112 8.39 -28.78 -9.59
CA PHE A 112 8.48 -30.25 -9.63
C PHE A 112 7.94 -30.84 -10.93
N ASP A 113 6.83 -30.28 -11.46
CA ASP A 113 6.23 -30.79 -12.69
C ASP A 113 7.07 -30.52 -13.95
N GLN A 114 7.90 -29.50 -13.97
CA GLN A 114 8.56 -29.02 -15.18
C GLN A 114 10.08 -29.20 -15.23
N GLY A 115 10.76 -29.33 -14.11
CA GLY A 115 12.16 -29.73 -14.03
C GLY A 115 13.25 -28.84 -14.66
N ASN A 116 12.90 -27.72 -15.31
CA ASN A 116 13.77 -26.89 -16.14
C ASN A 116 14.15 -25.54 -15.53
N TYR A 117 14.22 -25.42 -14.20
CA TYR A 117 14.67 -24.20 -13.52
C TYR A 117 16.08 -24.34 -12.97
N SER A 118 16.83 -23.22 -13.01
CA SER A 118 18.02 -23.11 -12.17
C SER A 118 17.61 -23.04 -10.71
N SER A 119 18.50 -23.48 -9.81
CA SER A 119 18.23 -23.43 -8.36
C SER A 119 17.98 -22.00 -7.88
N SER A 120 18.69 -21.02 -8.46
CA SER A 120 18.51 -19.60 -8.11
C SER A 120 17.17 -19.04 -8.56
N ASP A 121 16.74 -19.40 -9.79
CA ASP A 121 15.44 -18.97 -10.29
C ASP A 121 14.31 -19.59 -9.45
N ALA A 122 14.40 -20.87 -9.15
CA ALA A 122 13.43 -21.56 -8.29
C ALA A 122 13.33 -20.87 -6.91
N TYR A 123 14.48 -20.63 -6.28
CA TYR A 123 14.53 -19.94 -4.99
C TYR A 123 13.97 -18.50 -5.07
N PHE A 124 14.32 -17.77 -6.11
CA PHE A 124 13.84 -16.41 -6.32
C PHE A 124 12.32 -16.36 -6.49
N TYR A 125 11.73 -17.30 -7.25
CA TYR A 125 10.28 -17.36 -7.44
C TYR A 125 9.53 -17.75 -6.18
N ILE A 126 9.99 -18.79 -5.48
CA ILE A 126 9.33 -19.28 -4.27
C ILE A 126 9.41 -18.26 -3.13
N ASN A 127 10.57 -17.62 -2.91
CA ASN A 127 10.75 -16.74 -1.76
C ASN A 127 10.47 -15.27 -2.08
N THR A 128 11.02 -14.72 -3.16
CA THR A 128 10.94 -13.30 -3.44
C THR A 128 9.63 -12.94 -4.13
N ILE A 129 9.28 -13.61 -5.22
CA ILE A 129 8.08 -13.25 -6.00
C ILE A 129 6.82 -13.55 -5.20
N SER A 130 6.70 -14.70 -4.56
CA SER A 130 5.53 -15.04 -3.73
C SER A 130 5.29 -14.00 -2.63
N GLY A 131 6.34 -13.62 -1.89
CA GLY A 131 6.25 -12.62 -0.83
C GLY A 131 5.90 -11.22 -1.34
N GLN A 132 6.42 -10.81 -2.50
CA GLN A 132 6.12 -9.51 -3.10
C GLN A 132 4.69 -9.46 -3.67
N VAL A 133 4.23 -10.53 -4.30
CA VAL A 133 2.84 -10.65 -4.78
C VAL A 133 1.86 -10.70 -3.61
N ALA A 134 2.17 -11.40 -2.53
CA ALA A 134 1.37 -11.37 -1.31
C ALA A 134 1.31 -9.96 -0.71
N SER A 135 2.44 -9.24 -0.70
CA SER A 135 2.51 -7.85 -0.26
C SER A 135 1.68 -6.92 -1.15
N PHE A 136 1.59 -7.17 -2.46
CA PHE A 136 0.68 -6.45 -3.35
C PHE A 136 -0.78 -6.55 -2.88
N TYR A 137 -1.29 -7.75 -2.55
CA TYR A 137 -2.66 -7.92 -2.08
C TYR A 137 -2.91 -7.30 -0.70
N GLY A 138 -1.94 -7.41 0.21
CA GLY A 138 -2.01 -6.73 1.51
C GLY A 138 -2.08 -5.20 1.36
N THR A 139 -1.25 -4.66 0.46
CA THR A 139 -1.25 -3.21 0.16
C THR A 139 -2.51 -2.78 -0.59
N LEU A 140 -3.06 -3.63 -1.47
CA LEU A 140 -4.34 -3.36 -2.12
C LEU A 140 -5.48 -3.27 -1.10
N ALA A 141 -5.49 -4.14 -0.09
CA ALA A 141 -6.47 -4.06 1.00
C ALA A 141 -6.35 -2.75 1.79
N THR A 142 -5.13 -2.33 2.14
CA THR A 142 -4.90 -1.04 2.81
C THR A 142 -5.23 0.15 1.92
N PHE A 143 -5.00 0.06 0.62
CA PHE A 143 -5.40 1.09 -0.35
C PHE A 143 -6.92 1.26 -0.39
N MET A 144 -7.67 0.16 -0.49
CA MET A 144 -9.14 0.20 -0.46
C MET A 144 -9.67 0.77 0.85
N SER A 145 -9.07 0.39 1.97
CA SER A 145 -9.37 0.93 3.30
C SER A 145 -9.16 2.45 3.35
N SER A 146 -7.97 2.92 2.94
CA SER A 146 -7.65 4.36 2.92
C SER A 146 -8.54 5.15 1.95
N PHE A 147 -8.91 4.54 0.81
CA PHE A 147 -9.81 5.16 -0.15
C PHE A 147 -11.20 5.43 0.45
N LEU A 148 -11.76 4.43 1.15
CA LEU A 148 -13.05 4.59 1.82
C LEU A 148 -12.98 5.59 2.99
N GLN A 149 -11.84 5.62 3.72
CA GLN A 149 -11.62 6.62 4.77
C GLN A 149 -11.66 8.04 4.20
N VAL A 150 -10.92 8.29 3.10
CA VAL A 150 -10.91 9.59 2.42
C VAL A 150 -12.32 9.96 1.96
N PHE A 151 -13.05 9.01 1.39
CA PHE A 151 -14.43 9.23 0.95
C PHE A 151 -15.35 9.59 2.12
N ALA A 152 -15.27 8.87 3.23
CA ALA A 152 -16.11 9.10 4.41
C ALA A 152 -15.81 10.44 5.10
N TYR A 153 -14.53 10.82 5.27
CA TYR A 153 -14.16 12.13 5.81
C TYR A 153 -14.57 13.27 4.86
N SER A 154 -14.39 13.10 3.54
CA SER A 154 -14.84 14.10 2.57
C SER A 154 -16.34 14.28 2.59
N PHE A 155 -17.10 13.19 2.71
CA PHE A 155 -18.54 13.24 2.82
C PHE A 155 -18.99 14.00 4.07
N TYR A 156 -18.39 13.75 5.22
CA TYR A 156 -18.68 14.50 6.45
C TYR A 156 -18.41 16.01 6.26
N LEU A 157 -17.26 16.38 5.69
CA LEU A 157 -16.90 17.80 5.48
C LEU A 157 -17.82 18.51 4.47
N ILE A 158 -18.37 17.81 3.47
CA ILE A 158 -19.37 18.36 2.53
C ILE A 158 -20.62 18.80 3.29
N PHE A 159 -21.06 18.04 4.29
CA PHE A 159 -22.26 18.35 5.04
C PHE A 159 -22.05 19.40 6.14
N THR A 160 -20.82 19.54 6.63
CA THR A 160 -20.52 20.52 7.70
C THR A 160 -20.16 21.88 7.13
N ASP A 161 -19.27 21.94 6.16
CA ASP A 161 -18.79 23.21 5.58
C ASP A 161 -18.28 23.04 4.14
N LEU A 162 -19.17 23.21 3.19
CA LEU A 162 -18.86 23.05 1.78
C LEU A 162 -17.87 24.13 1.28
N GLN A 163 -17.91 25.34 1.82
CA GLN A 163 -17.07 26.45 1.35
C GLN A 163 -15.59 26.20 1.69
N ASN A 164 -15.31 25.84 2.94
CA ASN A 164 -13.96 25.53 3.39
C ASN A 164 -13.43 24.24 2.73
N LEU A 165 -14.30 23.26 2.45
CA LEU A 165 -13.93 22.06 1.70
C LEU A 165 -13.48 22.39 0.26
N MET A 166 -14.12 23.36 -0.42
CA MET A 166 -13.70 23.75 -1.77
C MET A 166 -12.27 24.30 -1.78
N TYR A 167 -11.87 25.09 -0.78
CA TYR A 167 -10.48 25.56 -0.66
C TYR A 167 -9.50 24.38 -0.47
N LEU A 168 -9.87 23.38 0.35
CA LEU A 168 -9.07 22.17 0.54
C LEU A 168 -8.98 21.35 -0.75
N PHE A 169 -10.04 21.26 -1.52
CA PHE A 169 -10.07 20.54 -2.79
C PHE A 169 -9.12 21.15 -3.83
N PHE A 170 -9.08 22.49 -3.95
CA PHE A 170 -8.09 23.16 -4.80
C PHE A 170 -6.66 22.88 -4.36
N GLY A 171 -6.38 22.86 -3.06
CA GLY A 171 -5.09 22.42 -2.51
C GLY A 171 -4.74 20.98 -2.89
N ALA A 172 -5.70 20.06 -2.81
CA ALA A 172 -5.52 18.66 -3.18
C ALA A 172 -5.23 18.47 -4.68
N LEU A 173 -5.82 19.29 -5.57
CA LEU A 173 -5.53 19.26 -7.01
C LEU A 173 -4.06 19.60 -7.31
N ILE A 174 -3.46 20.52 -6.58
CA ILE A 174 -2.04 20.86 -6.72
C ILE A 174 -1.15 19.65 -6.39
N LEU A 175 -1.58 18.79 -5.46
CA LEU A 175 -0.87 17.56 -5.06
C LEU A 175 -0.89 16.46 -6.10
N TYR A 176 -1.86 16.47 -7.00
CA TYR A 176 -2.05 15.39 -7.96
C TYR A 176 -0.85 15.26 -8.92
N ILE A 177 -0.28 16.36 -9.38
CA ILE A 177 0.84 16.36 -10.33
C ILE A 177 2.12 15.77 -9.72
N PRO A 178 2.61 16.22 -8.55
CA PRO A 178 3.78 15.61 -7.90
C PRO A 178 3.57 14.12 -7.59
N THR A 179 2.39 13.74 -7.10
CA THR A 179 2.07 12.34 -6.80
C THR A 179 2.20 11.46 -8.04
N LEU A 180 1.66 11.87 -9.19
CA LEU A 180 1.79 11.12 -10.45
C LEU A 180 3.25 10.94 -10.89
N LEU A 181 4.07 11.99 -10.77
CA LEU A 181 5.48 11.93 -11.13
C LEU A 181 6.24 10.95 -10.22
N ILE A 182 5.99 11.00 -8.93
CA ILE A 182 6.60 10.12 -7.92
C ILE A 182 6.21 8.66 -8.19
N VAL A 183 4.93 8.37 -8.44
CA VAL A 183 4.46 7.00 -8.72
C VAL A 183 5.08 6.46 -10.01
N ARG A 184 5.17 7.27 -11.08
CA ARG A 184 5.83 6.86 -12.34
C ARG A 184 7.30 6.53 -12.14
N ARG A 185 8.04 7.39 -11.42
CA ARG A 185 9.45 7.16 -11.11
C ARG A 185 9.63 5.94 -10.21
N GLY A 186 8.77 5.79 -9.21
CA GLY A 186 8.77 4.64 -8.31
C GLY A 186 8.62 3.32 -9.05
N ARG A 187 7.75 3.24 -10.08
CA ARG A 187 7.61 2.05 -10.90
C ARG A 187 8.89 1.72 -11.68
N GLN A 188 9.57 2.73 -12.26
CA GLN A 188 10.86 2.52 -12.95
C GLN A 188 11.94 2.00 -12.00
N VAL A 189 12.00 2.58 -10.79
CA VAL A 189 12.94 2.14 -9.74
C VAL A 189 12.60 0.72 -9.29
N SER A 190 11.32 0.35 -9.19
CA SER A 190 10.90 -1.01 -8.81
C SER A 190 11.28 -2.05 -9.85
N HIS A 191 11.21 -1.74 -11.16
CA HIS A 191 11.75 -2.62 -12.21
C HIS A 191 13.25 -2.84 -12.04
N LYS A 192 14.01 -1.78 -11.80
CA LYS A 192 15.45 -1.88 -11.53
C LYS A 192 15.75 -2.70 -10.27
N THR A 193 14.97 -2.52 -9.22
CA THR A 193 15.10 -3.30 -7.98
C THR A 193 14.82 -4.79 -8.24
N TYR A 194 13.80 -5.11 -9.05
CA TYR A 194 13.49 -6.46 -9.44
C TYR A 194 14.66 -7.12 -10.19
N GLU A 195 15.17 -6.48 -11.24
CA GLU A 195 16.29 -6.98 -12.05
C GLU A 195 17.53 -7.20 -11.18
N SER A 196 17.93 -6.20 -10.39
CA SER A 196 19.08 -6.34 -9.48
C SER A 196 18.88 -7.43 -8.43
N SER A 197 17.67 -7.70 -7.96
CA SER A 197 17.38 -8.78 -7.01
C SER A 197 17.52 -10.15 -7.67
N GLN A 198 17.14 -10.28 -8.94
CA GLN A 198 17.33 -11.50 -9.72
C GLN A 198 18.82 -11.75 -10.02
N ASP A 199 19.56 -10.70 -10.39
CA ASP A 199 21.01 -10.78 -10.63
C ASP A 199 21.76 -11.26 -9.39
N ILE A 200 21.44 -10.71 -8.20
CA ILE A 200 22.01 -11.15 -6.92
C ILE A 200 21.76 -12.64 -6.68
N SER A 201 20.54 -13.13 -6.94
CA SER A 201 20.21 -14.55 -6.76
C SER A 201 21.03 -15.43 -7.69
N SER A 202 21.17 -15.01 -8.97
CA SER A 202 22.02 -15.70 -9.97
C SER A 202 23.50 -15.69 -9.60
N ASP A 203 24.01 -14.58 -9.07
CA ASP A 203 25.41 -14.47 -8.65
C ASP A 203 25.71 -15.36 -7.43
N ILE A 204 24.77 -15.46 -6.48
CA ILE A 204 24.91 -16.40 -5.34
C ILE A 204 25.01 -17.83 -5.84
N GLU A 205 24.14 -18.26 -6.77
CA GLU A 205 24.19 -19.59 -7.37
C GLU A 205 25.54 -19.83 -8.05
N LYS A 206 25.99 -18.94 -8.95
CA LYS A 206 27.26 -19.04 -9.63
C LYS A 206 28.45 -19.17 -8.68
N ILE A 207 28.45 -18.37 -7.60
CA ILE A 207 29.53 -18.41 -6.61
C ILE A 207 29.50 -19.73 -5.83
N VAL A 208 28.31 -20.21 -5.43
CA VAL A 208 28.17 -21.46 -4.66
C VAL A 208 28.52 -22.67 -5.51
N ASP A 209 28.01 -22.77 -6.74
CA ASP A 209 28.25 -23.89 -7.65
C ASP A 209 29.73 -23.98 -8.06
N ASN A 210 30.38 -22.83 -8.24
CA ASN A 210 31.78 -22.77 -8.66
C ASN A 210 32.76 -22.48 -7.52
N LEU A 211 32.34 -22.61 -6.25
CA LEU A 211 33.15 -22.21 -5.08
C LEU A 211 34.54 -22.84 -5.07
N HIS A 212 34.63 -24.12 -5.47
CA HIS A 212 35.90 -24.86 -5.52
C HIS A 212 36.82 -24.31 -6.62
N LEU A 213 36.30 -24.07 -7.81
CA LEU A 213 37.06 -23.45 -8.92
C LEU A 213 37.52 -22.05 -8.59
N ILE A 214 36.64 -21.23 -8.01
CA ILE A 214 36.96 -19.86 -7.60
C ILE A 214 38.13 -19.83 -6.62
N LYS A 215 38.16 -20.80 -5.66
CA LYS A 215 39.25 -20.94 -4.69
C LYS A 215 40.56 -21.39 -5.35
N ILE A 216 40.53 -22.43 -6.22
CA ILE A 216 41.71 -22.95 -6.91
C ILE A 216 42.31 -21.86 -7.80
N LEU A 217 41.49 -21.14 -8.53
CA LEU A 217 41.91 -20.08 -9.47
C LEU A 217 42.23 -18.75 -8.77
N ASN A 218 42.08 -18.66 -7.44
CA ASN A 218 42.28 -17.45 -6.64
C ASN A 218 41.46 -16.24 -7.11
N LEU A 219 40.26 -16.49 -7.63
CA LEU A 219 39.34 -15.47 -8.16
C LEU A 219 38.38 -14.86 -7.11
N ALA A 220 38.48 -15.30 -5.84
CA ALA A 220 37.57 -14.89 -4.77
C ALA A 220 37.41 -13.36 -4.64
N ASN A 221 38.54 -12.63 -4.69
CA ASN A 221 38.49 -11.16 -4.58
C ASN A 221 37.76 -10.48 -5.75
N LYS A 222 37.86 -11.06 -6.96
CA LYS A 222 37.18 -10.53 -8.15
C LYS A 222 35.67 -10.76 -8.05
N GLU A 223 35.26 -11.99 -7.71
CA GLU A 223 33.85 -12.36 -7.59
C GLU A 223 33.18 -11.61 -6.43
N LEU A 224 33.83 -11.46 -5.28
CA LEU A 224 33.34 -10.66 -4.17
C LEU A 224 33.20 -9.17 -4.53
N LYS A 225 34.10 -8.64 -5.36
CA LYS A 225 34.00 -7.24 -5.82
C LYS A 225 32.79 -7.04 -6.73
N ASN A 226 32.54 -7.97 -7.67
CA ASN A 226 31.40 -7.95 -8.57
C ASN A 226 30.10 -8.01 -7.74
N PHE A 227 29.95 -9.01 -6.89
CA PHE A 227 28.80 -9.18 -6.02
C PHE A 227 28.50 -7.97 -5.14
N ARG A 228 29.54 -7.33 -4.58
CA ARG A 228 29.39 -6.08 -3.80
C ARG A 228 28.88 -4.91 -4.65
N ASN A 229 29.24 -4.85 -5.93
CA ASN A 229 28.70 -3.84 -6.85
C ASN A 229 27.21 -4.06 -7.09
N ASP A 230 26.77 -5.30 -7.33
CA ASP A 230 25.38 -5.63 -7.57
C ASP A 230 24.52 -5.41 -6.34
N LEU A 231 25.04 -5.77 -5.15
CA LEU A 231 24.43 -5.39 -3.86
C LEU A 231 24.27 -3.87 -3.72
N LYS A 232 25.27 -3.09 -4.13
CA LYS A 232 25.19 -1.63 -4.04
C LYS A 232 24.12 -1.06 -4.97
N ILE A 233 23.94 -1.63 -6.16
CA ILE A 233 22.91 -1.24 -7.11
C ILE A 233 21.51 -1.58 -6.53
N TYR A 234 21.34 -2.80 -6.02
CA TYR A 234 20.10 -3.26 -5.39
C TYR A 234 19.69 -2.38 -4.19
N TYR A 235 20.60 -2.20 -3.22
CA TYR A 235 20.29 -1.37 -2.06
C TYR A 235 20.10 0.11 -2.42
N GLY A 236 20.80 0.61 -3.44
CA GLY A 236 20.62 1.97 -3.97
C GLY A 236 19.21 2.16 -4.54
N SER A 237 18.74 1.23 -5.38
CA SER A 237 17.41 1.28 -5.97
C SER A 237 16.30 1.06 -4.91
N THR A 238 16.51 0.15 -3.97
CA THR A 238 15.58 -0.08 -2.86
C THR A 238 15.43 1.16 -1.99
N LEU A 239 16.55 1.82 -1.65
CA LEU A 239 16.53 3.06 -0.87
C LEU A 239 15.84 4.21 -1.63
N GLU A 240 16.07 4.33 -2.95
CA GLU A 240 15.38 5.33 -3.77
C GLU A 240 13.87 5.07 -3.78
N ASN A 241 13.44 3.82 -3.86
CA ASN A 241 12.02 3.45 -3.81
C ASN A 241 11.38 3.83 -2.46
N VAL A 242 12.07 3.55 -1.34
CA VAL A 242 11.62 3.95 0.00
C VAL A 242 11.54 5.47 0.13
N LYS A 243 12.53 6.22 -0.36
CA LYS A 243 12.50 7.69 -0.35
C LYS A 243 11.31 8.24 -1.12
N LEU A 244 11.05 7.74 -2.32
CA LEU A 244 9.91 8.16 -3.13
C LEU A 244 8.57 7.86 -2.43
N GLY A 245 8.41 6.68 -1.86
CA GLY A 245 7.22 6.31 -1.09
C GLY A 245 7.02 7.20 0.14
N THR A 246 8.09 7.49 0.88
CA THR A 246 8.05 8.36 2.07
C THR A 246 7.67 9.80 1.71
N ILE A 247 8.28 10.37 0.67
CA ILE A 247 7.92 11.73 0.20
C ILE A 247 6.45 11.75 -0.21
N ASN A 248 5.99 10.74 -0.97
CA ASN A 248 4.60 10.66 -1.42
C ASN A 248 3.60 10.60 -0.26
N ALA A 249 3.96 9.93 0.84
CA ALA A 249 3.13 9.86 2.05
C ALA A 249 3.13 11.18 2.85
N LEU A 250 4.24 11.90 2.88
CA LEU A 250 4.41 13.11 3.71
C LEU A 250 3.86 14.38 3.04
N ILE A 251 3.88 14.47 1.70
CA ILE A 251 3.43 15.65 0.96
C ILE A 251 2.02 16.11 1.38
N PRO A 252 0.98 15.28 1.44
CA PRO A 252 -0.35 15.71 1.84
C PRO A 252 -0.38 16.32 3.23
N ASN A 253 0.26 15.67 4.22
CA ASN A 253 0.32 16.15 5.59
C ASN A 253 1.06 17.49 5.70
N PHE A 254 2.20 17.63 5.03
CA PHE A 254 2.96 18.88 5.02
C PHE A 254 2.14 20.03 4.44
N LEU A 255 1.52 19.81 3.28
CA LEU A 255 0.74 20.89 2.64
C LEU A 255 -0.50 21.27 3.44
N THR A 256 -1.11 20.33 4.15
CA THR A 256 -2.23 20.66 5.03
C THR A 256 -1.81 21.57 6.17
N LEU A 257 -0.77 21.18 6.89
CA LEU A 257 -0.27 21.99 8.00
C LEU A 257 0.22 23.35 7.50
N PHE A 258 0.87 23.37 6.34
CA PHE A 258 1.34 24.61 5.71
C PHE A 258 0.19 25.51 5.26
N SER A 259 -0.83 24.94 4.60
CA SER A 259 -2.01 25.72 4.18
C SER A 259 -2.83 26.21 5.37
N LEU A 260 -3.02 25.41 6.40
CA LEU A 260 -3.68 25.85 7.65
C LEU A 260 -2.86 26.96 8.32
N GLY A 261 -1.52 26.84 8.36
CA GLY A 261 -0.65 27.88 8.88
C GLY A 261 -0.78 29.21 8.13
N ILE A 262 -0.79 29.16 6.78
CA ILE A 262 -1.02 30.35 5.94
C ILE A 262 -2.40 30.96 6.19
N LEU A 263 -3.43 30.12 6.25
CA LEU A 263 -4.80 30.59 6.51
C LEU A 263 -4.93 31.27 7.87
N ILE A 264 -4.30 30.75 8.89
CA ILE A 264 -4.29 31.35 10.24
C ILE A 264 -3.57 32.71 10.24
N VAL A 265 -2.43 32.83 9.53
CA VAL A 265 -1.60 34.05 9.57
C VAL A 265 -2.16 35.15 8.69
N PHE A 266 -2.71 34.83 7.50
CA PHE A 266 -3.05 35.85 6.49
C PHE A 266 -4.54 36.16 6.38
N VAL A 267 -5.44 35.29 6.87
CA VAL A 267 -6.89 35.44 6.57
C VAL A 267 -7.76 35.58 7.82
N ASP A 268 -7.19 35.55 9.05
CA ASP A 268 -7.95 35.62 10.33
C ASP A 268 -9.12 34.60 10.39
N ILE A 269 -8.98 33.49 9.67
CA ILE A 269 -10.01 32.45 9.48
C ILE A 269 -10.42 31.77 10.78
N VAL A 270 -9.64 31.90 11.86
CA VAL A 270 -9.96 31.37 13.19
C VAL A 270 -11.39 31.70 13.64
N LYS A 271 -11.99 32.76 13.11
CA LYS A 271 -13.38 33.17 13.39
C LYS A 271 -14.45 32.39 12.61
N PHE A 272 -14.05 31.65 11.57
CA PHE A 272 -14.99 31.01 10.64
C PHE A 272 -14.84 29.48 10.58
N VAL A 273 -13.77 28.92 11.13
CA VAL A 273 -13.50 27.48 11.07
C VAL A 273 -13.69 26.85 12.43
N THR A 274 -14.60 25.89 12.51
CA THR A 274 -14.88 25.15 13.73
C THR A 274 -13.76 24.15 14.07
N LEU A 275 -13.58 23.82 15.35
CA LEU A 275 -12.51 22.92 15.80
C LEU A 275 -12.68 21.50 15.24
N ASP A 276 -13.93 21.03 15.07
CA ASP A 276 -14.27 19.75 14.47
C ASP A 276 -13.88 19.68 12.98
N PHE A 277 -14.10 20.79 12.22
CA PHE A 277 -13.65 20.89 10.85
C PHE A 277 -12.13 20.70 10.75
N ILE A 278 -11.36 21.39 11.59
CA ILE A 278 -9.90 21.28 11.62
C ILE A 278 -9.49 19.83 11.94
N GLY A 279 -10.11 19.23 12.94
CA GLY A 279 -9.81 17.86 13.37
C GLY A 279 -10.09 16.83 12.27
N VAL A 280 -11.24 16.92 11.60
CA VAL A 280 -11.62 16.01 10.51
C VAL A 280 -10.78 16.28 9.26
N ALA A 281 -10.46 17.54 8.95
CA ALA A 281 -9.57 17.89 7.84
C ALA A 281 -8.17 17.28 8.04
N LEU A 282 -7.60 17.38 9.24
CA LEU A 282 -6.31 16.73 9.55
C LEU A 282 -6.37 15.20 9.34
N ARG A 283 -7.47 14.54 9.74
CA ARG A 283 -7.68 13.12 9.49
C ARG A 283 -7.81 12.80 8.00
N LEU A 284 -8.54 13.61 7.25
CA LEU A 284 -8.68 13.47 5.81
C LEU A 284 -7.30 13.49 5.12
N PHE A 285 -6.46 14.46 5.45
CA PHE A 285 -5.14 14.58 4.83
C PHE A 285 -4.18 13.48 5.28
N GLN A 286 -4.28 13.01 6.52
CA GLN A 286 -3.53 11.84 6.98
C GLN A 286 -3.94 10.59 6.16
N SER A 287 -5.22 10.41 5.92
CA SER A 287 -5.75 9.32 5.09
C SER A 287 -5.35 9.46 3.62
N LEU A 288 -5.30 10.69 3.07
CA LEU A 288 -4.75 10.99 1.74
C LEU A 288 -3.26 10.65 1.65
N GLY A 289 -2.47 10.95 2.67
CA GLY A 289 -1.05 10.56 2.74
C GLY A 289 -0.89 9.04 2.69
N THR A 290 -1.69 8.33 3.47
CA THR A 290 -1.72 6.85 3.47
C THR A 290 -2.17 6.29 2.12
N LEU A 291 -3.20 6.87 1.51
CA LEU A 291 -3.69 6.51 0.18
C LEU A 291 -2.60 6.65 -0.88
N ASN A 292 -1.89 7.78 -0.89
CA ASN A 292 -0.80 8.05 -1.83
C ASN A 292 0.38 7.09 -1.64
N SER A 293 0.75 6.79 -0.39
CA SER A 293 1.77 5.80 -0.08
C SER A 293 1.38 4.41 -0.58
N ASN A 294 0.15 3.99 -0.31
CA ASN A 294 -0.37 2.70 -0.76
C ASN A 294 -0.44 2.62 -2.29
N LEU A 295 -0.81 3.70 -2.97
CA LEU A 295 -0.82 3.77 -4.44
C LEU A 295 0.58 3.59 -5.02
N HIS A 296 1.60 4.20 -4.40
CA HIS A 296 3.00 3.99 -4.76
C HIS A 296 3.43 2.53 -4.58
N LEU A 297 3.12 1.93 -3.43
CA LEU A 297 3.47 0.54 -3.10
C LEU A 297 2.72 -0.46 -4.01
N VAL A 298 1.43 -0.25 -4.28
CA VAL A 298 0.67 -1.07 -5.23
C VAL A 298 1.32 -1.04 -6.61
N SER A 299 1.73 0.15 -7.08
CA SER A 299 2.44 0.28 -8.36
C SER A 299 3.82 -0.41 -8.35
N ALA A 300 4.53 -0.37 -7.23
CA ALA A 300 5.82 -1.03 -7.07
C ALA A 300 5.70 -2.55 -7.05
N TYR A 301 4.77 -3.10 -6.28
CA TYR A 301 4.55 -4.55 -6.19
C TYR A 301 3.89 -5.13 -7.44
N HIS A 302 3.16 -4.34 -8.22
CA HIS A 302 2.56 -4.78 -9.48
C HIS A 302 3.62 -5.26 -10.49
N VAL A 303 4.85 -4.77 -10.43
CA VAL A 303 5.98 -5.24 -11.25
C VAL A 303 6.22 -6.74 -11.06
N TYR A 304 6.17 -7.22 -9.81
CA TYR A 304 6.36 -8.64 -9.49
C TYR A 304 5.18 -9.49 -9.96
N LEU A 305 3.99 -8.93 -9.90
CA LEU A 305 2.77 -9.58 -10.41
C LEU A 305 2.81 -9.74 -11.94
N GLU A 306 3.23 -8.72 -12.67
CA GLU A 306 3.44 -8.77 -14.14
C GLU A 306 4.45 -9.87 -14.50
N LYS A 307 5.54 -9.98 -13.75
CA LYS A 307 6.59 -10.98 -13.99
C LYS A 307 6.12 -12.41 -13.70
N LEU A 308 5.37 -12.62 -12.62
CA LEU A 308 4.76 -13.91 -12.33
C LEU A 308 3.81 -14.34 -13.45
N PHE A 309 3.02 -13.40 -13.96
CA PHE A 309 2.09 -13.67 -15.05
C PHE A 309 2.79 -14.04 -16.35
N TYR A 310 3.82 -13.27 -16.72
CA TYR A 310 4.63 -13.53 -17.93
C TYR A 310 5.28 -14.91 -17.92
N LEU A 311 5.77 -15.34 -16.77
CA LEU A 311 6.31 -16.68 -16.60
C LEU A 311 5.27 -17.78 -16.87
N LYS A 312 4.07 -17.65 -16.33
CA LYS A 312 2.99 -18.65 -16.50
C LYS A 312 2.41 -18.65 -17.93
N GLU A 313 2.40 -17.53 -18.61
CA GLU A 313 1.93 -17.42 -20.01
C GLU A 313 2.92 -18.05 -21.00
N ASN A 314 4.21 -17.77 -20.86
CA ASN A 314 5.25 -18.38 -21.69
C ASN A 314 5.30 -19.90 -21.55
N ARG A 315 4.95 -20.43 -20.37
CA ARG A 315 4.86 -21.85 -20.11
C ARG A 315 3.69 -22.54 -20.76
N ALA A 316 2.51 -21.94 -20.69
CA ALA A 316 1.33 -22.49 -21.34
C ALA A 316 1.58 -22.66 -22.85
N ASN A 317 2.34 -21.73 -23.46
CA ASN A 317 2.77 -21.80 -24.86
C ASN A 317 3.83 -22.90 -25.09
N PHE A 318 4.77 -23.11 -24.17
CA PHE A 318 5.81 -24.13 -24.27
C PHE A 318 5.23 -25.55 -24.13
N GLN A 319 4.32 -25.79 -23.22
CA GLN A 319 3.63 -27.06 -23.08
C GLN A 319 2.78 -27.41 -24.30
N LYS A 320 2.10 -26.41 -24.90
CA LYS A 320 1.28 -26.59 -26.10
C LYS A 320 2.11 -27.02 -27.31
N ASN A 321 3.31 -26.51 -27.44
CA ASN A 321 4.24 -26.86 -28.54
C ASN A 321 4.95 -28.21 -28.36
N ASN A 322 5.07 -28.74 -27.15
CA ASN A 322 5.69 -30.04 -26.88
C ASN A 322 4.74 -31.23 -27.00
N PHE A 323 3.44 -31.03 -27.10
CA PHE A 323 2.44 -32.08 -27.30
C PHE A 323 1.98 -32.26 -28.76
N GLU A 324 2.54 -31.51 -29.70
CA GLU A 324 2.27 -31.65 -31.13
C GLU A 324 3.35 -32.45 -31.91
N ILE A 325 4.01 -33.46 -31.24
CA ILE A 325 4.92 -34.42 -31.92
C ILE A 325 4.22 -35.74 -32.07
#